data_beaa4893ddbfc9adea3a2ba79eb444ee
#
_entry.id   beaa4893ddbfc9adea3a2ba79eb444ee
#
_cell.length_a   1.000
_cell.length_b   1.000
_cell.length_c   1.000
_cell.angle_alpha   90.00
_cell.angle_beta   90.00
_cell.angle_gamma   90.00
#
_symmetry.space_group_name_H-M   'P 1'
#
loop_
_entity.id
_entity.type
_entity.pdbx_description
1 polymer ?
#
loop_
_entity_poly.entity_id
_entity_poly.type
_entity_poly.pdbx_seq_one_letter_code
_entity_poly.pdbx_strand_id
1 'polypeptide(L)'
;MPTAAIELRPHQKEAVTATVKTLRTHPRASVIAACGTGKTLIAARTTARLAPRGRVMVLVPTLDLLSQTVRSWHTAGHKSPAVAVCSARQAMEHPSAGNLPMTTKPAELSELTPPTGPVTVYATYASLPTVIAAHRDHHLPPWDLVVIDEAHRTAGRLGKAWAGIHHDDQVPATRRLYLTATPRIWDPDTDHSDTPVASMDDETLFGPVAWRLTLSDAIDLGLLADYQILVPVIQNTDLRDWLATSPGAGADGLRLAGHQVAVLRAIHDHQLRRVLTFHHRVSDARAFATTLPDTAAALPTHLQLDGLWSQWISGTHPPRTRRRILLDFATHTHPEQPAVLANARVLGEGIDVPAIDAVVFADPKNSPVDTVQAVGRALRQTPGAGKKATLIVPVYLTPDEDPDDLLGADAYTPLWRTVQALRAHDERLTARLADPRTHRPTLGTEDPGAWLHFERPTQQEEVALALTLRVLNPKSAEWRRGLTAARRYHRTHHHLDAPQTHEDPDGYPLGRWLTWQRHLHTTGALDPARTHALERLDIIWNPQQHAFERGLAHATAYAHRHGHLAAPVDHHQDGYALGRWLTWQRHLHTTGALDPARTHALERLDII
;
A
#
# COMPACT_ATOMS: atom_id res chain seq x y z
N MET A 1 17.30 -41.84 -9.80
CA MET A 1 15.87 -42.02 -9.59
C MET A 1 15.12 -41.06 -10.50
N PRO A 2 14.11 -41.48 -11.26
CA PRO A 2 13.31 -40.53 -12.03
C PRO A 2 12.62 -39.61 -11.06
N THR A 3 12.90 -38.31 -11.11
CA THR A 3 12.21 -37.28 -10.39
C THR A 3 10.73 -37.35 -10.74
N ALA A 4 9.86 -37.68 -9.79
CA ALA A 4 8.43 -37.71 -9.99
C ALA A 4 7.99 -36.36 -10.59
N ALA A 5 7.25 -36.41 -11.69
CA ALA A 5 6.77 -35.22 -12.36
C ALA A 5 5.89 -34.43 -11.35
N ILE A 6 6.22 -33.16 -11.13
CA ILE A 6 5.44 -32.30 -10.23
C ILE A 6 3.99 -32.30 -10.70
N GLU A 7 3.10 -32.76 -9.84
CA GLU A 7 1.66 -32.74 -10.11
C GLU A 7 1.12 -31.31 -9.93
N LEU A 8 0.35 -30.84 -10.92
CA LEU A 8 -0.30 -29.54 -10.86
C LEU A 8 -1.46 -29.56 -9.86
N ARG A 9 -1.54 -28.54 -9.03
CA ARG A 9 -2.71 -28.28 -8.17
C ARG A 9 -3.95 -27.94 -9.03
N PRO A 10 -5.18 -28.11 -8.52
CA PRO A 10 -6.41 -27.85 -9.28
C PRO A 10 -6.42 -26.50 -10.00
N HIS A 11 -6.17 -25.41 -9.30
CA HIS A 11 -6.11 -24.05 -9.86
C HIS A 11 -5.02 -23.89 -10.95
N GLN A 12 -3.90 -24.59 -10.83
CA GLN A 12 -2.83 -24.59 -11.85
C GLN A 12 -3.24 -25.36 -13.10
N LYS A 13 -3.96 -26.49 -12.94
CA LYS A 13 -4.52 -27.27 -14.07
C LYS A 13 -5.51 -26.42 -14.87
N GLU A 14 -6.37 -25.70 -14.15
CA GLU A 14 -7.35 -24.77 -14.73
C GLU A 14 -6.66 -23.63 -15.48
N ALA A 15 -5.69 -22.94 -14.82
CA ALA A 15 -4.93 -21.85 -15.41
C ALA A 15 -4.22 -22.28 -16.71
N VAL A 16 -3.52 -23.42 -16.71
CA VAL A 16 -2.86 -23.96 -17.89
C VAL A 16 -3.87 -24.24 -19.01
N THR A 17 -5.02 -24.82 -18.69
CA THR A 17 -6.04 -25.16 -19.68
C THR A 17 -6.64 -23.90 -20.31
N ALA A 18 -7.00 -22.92 -19.51
CA ALA A 18 -7.54 -21.64 -19.97
C ALA A 18 -6.49 -20.87 -20.84
N THR A 19 -5.24 -20.80 -20.37
CA THR A 19 -4.16 -20.11 -21.10
C THR A 19 -3.87 -20.78 -22.45
N VAL A 20 -3.81 -22.10 -22.50
CA VAL A 20 -3.63 -22.85 -23.77
C VAL A 20 -4.79 -22.59 -24.72
N LYS A 21 -6.02 -22.61 -24.23
CA LYS A 21 -7.22 -22.31 -25.03
C LYS A 21 -7.15 -20.91 -25.64
N THR A 22 -6.83 -19.92 -24.83
CA THR A 22 -6.74 -18.51 -25.28
C THR A 22 -5.62 -18.30 -26.29
N LEU A 23 -4.40 -18.82 -26.03
CA LEU A 23 -3.25 -18.66 -26.94
C LEU A 23 -3.34 -19.49 -28.23
N ARG A 24 -4.32 -20.35 -28.38
CA ARG A 24 -4.63 -21.00 -29.67
C ARG A 24 -5.42 -20.10 -30.62
N THR A 25 -6.19 -19.16 -30.06
CA THR A 25 -7.07 -18.25 -30.82
C THR A 25 -6.56 -16.80 -30.83
N HIS A 26 -5.71 -16.42 -29.87
CA HIS A 26 -5.17 -15.07 -29.75
C HIS A 26 -3.62 -15.14 -29.74
N PRO A 27 -2.92 -14.19 -30.37
CA PRO A 27 -1.46 -14.15 -30.35
C PRO A 27 -0.89 -13.74 -28.98
N ARG A 28 -1.72 -13.17 -28.11
CA ARG A 28 -1.32 -12.67 -26.79
C ARG A 28 -2.34 -13.08 -25.75
N ALA A 29 -1.87 -13.33 -24.52
CA ALA A 29 -2.73 -13.58 -23.38
C ALA A 29 -2.05 -13.19 -22.08
N SER A 30 -2.84 -12.75 -21.10
CA SER A 30 -2.40 -12.43 -19.76
C SER A 30 -2.92 -13.43 -18.74
N VAL A 31 -2.08 -13.78 -17.76
CA VAL A 31 -2.44 -14.55 -16.57
C VAL A 31 -2.16 -13.68 -15.34
N ILE A 32 -3.20 -13.38 -14.58
CA ILE A 32 -3.12 -12.60 -13.35
C ILE A 32 -3.26 -13.58 -12.18
N ALA A 33 -2.21 -13.77 -11.40
CA ALA A 33 -2.23 -14.72 -10.31
C ALA A 33 -1.44 -14.21 -9.09
N ALA A 34 -2.03 -14.29 -7.90
CA ALA A 34 -1.40 -13.87 -6.65
C ALA A 34 0.02 -14.43 -6.48
N CYS A 35 0.87 -13.70 -5.74
CA CYS A 35 2.23 -14.16 -5.45
C CYS A 35 2.19 -15.51 -4.70
N GLY A 36 3.07 -16.46 -5.06
CA GLY A 36 3.15 -17.75 -4.39
C GLY A 36 2.20 -18.84 -4.91
N THR A 37 1.31 -18.54 -5.87
CA THR A 37 0.34 -19.52 -6.42
C THR A 37 0.92 -20.39 -7.54
N GLY A 38 2.18 -20.15 -7.95
CA GLY A 38 2.90 -21.00 -8.90
C GLY A 38 2.86 -20.56 -10.37
N LYS A 39 2.86 -19.25 -10.65
CA LYS A 39 2.92 -18.66 -12.00
C LYS A 39 3.99 -19.29 -12.89
N THR A 40 5.20 -19.47 -12.35
CA THR A 40 6.33 -20.07 -13.08
C THR A 40 6.05 -21.49 -13.55
N LEU A 41 5.35 -22.29 -12.72
CA LEU A 41 4.95 -23.66 -13.10
C LEU A 41 3.81 -23.66 -14.12
N ILE A 42 2.86 -22.73 -14.01
CA ILE A 42 1.80 -22.52 -15.02
C ILE A 42 2.42 -22.19 -16.36
N ALA A 43 3.40 -21.27 -16.40
CA ALA A 43 4.12 -20.92 -17.61
C ALA A 43 4.84 -22.12 -18.26
N ALA A 44 5.61 -22.88 -17.46
CA ALA A 44 6.34 -24.05 -17.94
C ALA A 44 5.41 -25.12 -18.55
N ARG A 45 4.27 -25.38 -17.88
CA ARG A 45 3.30 -26.37 -18.37
C ARG A 45 2.48 -25.88 -19.56
N THR A 46 2.20 -24.57 -19.63
CA THR A 46 1.58 -23.95 -20.82
C THR A 46 2.52 -24.08 -22.02
N THR A 47 3.80 -23.75 -21.81
CA THR A 47 4.84 -23.88 -22.85
C THR A 47 4.96 -25.32 -23.36
N ALA A 48 5.00 -26.31 -22.47
CA ALA A 48 5.08 -27.72 -22.85
C ALA A 48 3.89 -28.20 -23.70
N ARG A 49 2.71 -27.53 -23.58
CA ARG A 49 1.51 -27.84 -24.39
C ARG A 49 1.44 -27.08 -25.73
N LEU A 50 1.94 -25.85 -25.76
CA LEU A 50 1.85 -24.97 -26.95
C LEU A 50 3.06 -25.07 -27.87
N ALA A 51 4.26 -25.22 -27.31
CA ALA A 51 5.52 -25.22 -28.03
C ALA A 51 6.47 -26.33 -27.53
N PRO A 52 6.05 -27.62 -27.54
CA PRO A 52 6.85 -28.73 -26.97
C PRO A 52 8.20 -28.93 -27.65
N ARG A 53 8.32 -28.53 -28.91
CA ARG A 53 9.53 -28.56 -29.73
C ARG A 53 9.84 -27.20 -30.34
N GLY A 54 9.32 -26.13 -29.73
CA GLY A 54 9.42 -24.79 -30.24
C GLY A 54 10.62 -24.02 -29.70
N ARG A 55 10.81 -22.87 -30.31
CA ARG A 55 11.73 -21.82 -29.86
C ARG A 55 11.03 -20.95 -28.84
N VAL A 56 11.53 -20.91 -27.63
CA VAL A 56 10.87 -20.23 -26.50
C VAL A 56 11.81 -19.21 -25.89
N MET A 57 11.31 -18.00 -25.62
CA MET A 57 12.02 -17.02 -24.81
C MET A 57 11.28 -16.82 -23.51
N VAL A 58 12.01 -16.74 -22.39
CA VAL A 58 11.48 -16.46 -21.05
C VAL A 58 12.17 -15.22 -20.52
N LEU A 59 11.41 -14.15 -20.32
CA LEU A 59 11.89 -12.87 -19.84
C LEU A 59 11.54 -12.68 -18.38
N VAL A 60 12.54 -12.38 -17.53
CA VAL A 60 12.40 -12.22 -16.09
C VAL A 60 13.08 -10.93 -15.59
N PRO A 61 12.65 -10.33 -14.46
CA PRO A 61 13.21 -9.06 -14.02
C PRO A 61 14.64 -9.11 -13.50
N THR A 62 15.04 -10.19 -12.83
CA THR A 62 16.31 -10.24 -12.10
C THR A 62 17.06 -11.56 -12.38
N LEU A 63 18.37 -11.57 -12.09
CA LEU A 63 19.21 -12.76 -12.21
C LEU A 63 18.82 -13.86 -11.21
N ASP A 64 18.44 -13.47 -10.00
CA ASP A 64 17.99 -14.42 -8.98
C ASP A 64 16.72 -15.15 -9.47
N LEU A 65 15.78 -14.40 -10.07
CA LEU A 65 14.58 -14.98 -10.66
C LEU A 65 14.89 -15.82 -11.91
N LEU A 66 15.88 -15.42 -12.72
CA LEU A 66 16.32 -16.20 -13.85
C LEU A 66 16.80 -17.58 -13.39
N SER A 67 17.70 -17.64 -12.41
CA SER A 67 18.21 -18.89 -11.85
C SER A 67 17.11 -19.76 -11.23
N GLN A 68 16.16 -19.14 -10.54
CA GLN A 68 15.00 -19.85 -9.97
C GLN A 68 14.08 -20.40 -11.08
N THR A 69 13.83 -19.61 -12.13
CA THR A 69 12.97 -20.01 -13.25
C THR A 69 13.57 -21.18 -13.99
N VAL A 70 14.87 -21.14 -14.32
CA VAL A 70 15.58 -22.26 -14.94
C VAL A 70 15.42 -23.55 -14.15
N ARG A 71 15.65 -23.51 -12.82
CA ARG A 71 15.46 -24.68 -11.94
C ARG A 71 14.03 -25.18 -11.93
N SER A 72 13.07 -24.27 -11.78
CA SER A 72 11.65 -24.60 -11.72
C SER A 72 11.16 -25.24 -13.03
N TRP A 73 11.60 -24.74 -14.16
CA TRP A 73 11.27 -25.28 -15.48
C TRP A 73 11.91 -26.66 -15.70
N HIS A 74 13.17 -26.82 -15.32
CA HIS A 74 13.84 -28.12 -15.37
C HIS A 74 13.12 -29.16 -14.50
N THR A 75 12.77 -28.81 -13.27
CA THR A 75 12.00 -29.68 -12.36
C THR A 75 10.58 -29.96 -12.90
N ALA A 76 9.99 -29.01 -13.63
CA ALA A 76 8.71 -29.20 -14.32
C ALA A 76 8.82 -30.12 -15.54
N GLY A 77 10.03 -30.63 -15.88
CA GLY A 77 10.28 -31.54 -17.00
C GLY A 77 10.61 -30.85 -18.33
N HIS A 78 10.89 -29.54 -18.32
CA HIS A 78 11.32 -28.83 -19.52
C HIS A 78 12.82 -29.05 -19.74
N LYS A 79 13.16 -29.88 -20.76
CA LYS A 79 14.52 -30.37 -21.03
C LYS A 79 15.09 -29.90 -22.36
N SER A 80 14.48 -28.90 -22.99
CA SER A 80 15.01 -28.32 -24.23
C SER A 80 16.40 -27.73 -24.02
N PRO A 81 17.29 -27.74 -25.03
CA PRO A 81 18.52 -26.97 -24.99
C PRO A 81 18.24 -25.53 -24.54
N ALA A 82 19.09 -25.00 -23.70
CA ALA A 82 18.83 -23.70 -23.12
C ALA A 82 20.05 -22.78 -23.14
N VAL A 83 19.81 -21.48 -23.28
CA VAL A 83 20.82 -20.41 -23.26
C VAL A 83 20.36 -19.32 -22.32
N ALA A 84 21.27 -18.70 -21.58
CA ALA A 84 20.98 -17.53 -20.75
C ALA A 84 21.57 -16.25 -21.37
N VAL A 85 20.76 -15.20 -21.44
CA VAL A 85 21.21 -13.86 -21.87
C VAL A 85 21.34 -12.97 -20.64
N CYS A 86 22.56 -12.94 -20.10
CA CYS A 86 22.91 -12.17 -18.92
C CYS A 86 24.44 -12.01 -18.82
N SER A 87 24.94 -11.09 -17.94
CA SER A 87 26.36 -10.86 -17.83
C SER A 87 27.09 -12.07 -17.22
N ALA A 88 28.18 -12.53 -17.84
CA ALA A 88 28.98 -13.67 -17.38
C ALA A 88 29.52 -13.51 -15.96
N ARG A 89 29.87 -12.28 -15.54
CA ARG A 89 30.32 -11.98 -14.19
C ARG A 89 29.26 -12.30 -13.13
N GLN A 90 28.02 -11.95 -13.40
CA GLN A 90 26.87 -12.22 -12.52
C GLN A 90 26.49 -13.71 -12.54
N ALA A 91 26.68 -14.39 -13.66
CA ALA A 91 26.38 -15.80 -13.82
C ALA A 91 27.35 -16.73 -13.07
N MET A 92 28.63 -16.39 -13.01
CA MET A 92 29.62 -17.13 -12.19
C MET A 92 29.37 -16.98 -10.68
N GLU A 93 28.69 -15.94 -10.28
CA GLU A 93 28.26 -15.73 -8.88
C GLU A 93 27.01 -16.54 -8.53
N HIS A 94 26.32 -17.13 -9.53
CA HIS A 94 25.11 -17.97 -9.36
C HIS A 94 25.35 -19.42 -9.84
N PRO A 95 26.04 -20.27 -9.06
CA PRO A 95 26.37 -21.64 -9.48
C PRO A 95 25.15 -22.53 -9.75
N SER A 96 23.94 -22.10 -9.40
CA SER A 96 22.69 -22.84 -9.65
C SER A 96 22.09 -22.62 -11.05
N ALA A 97 22.65 -21.74 -11.88
CA ALA A 97 22.27 -21.64 -13.29
C ALA A 97 22.78 -22.84 -14.11
N GLY A 98 23.60 -23.74 -13.50
CA GLY A 98 24.14 -24.93 -14.12
C GLY A 98 25.13 -24.63 -15.26
N ASN A 99 25.44 -25.63 -16.08
CA ASN A 99 26.28 -25.47 -17.26
C ASN A 99 25.53 -24.87 -18.47
N LEU A 100 24.61 -23.91 -18.24
CA LEU A 100 23.94 -23.21 -19.32
C LEU A 100 24.93 -22.31 -20.06
N PRO A 101 25.02 -22.38 -21.40
CA PRO A 101 25.71 -21.37 -22.18
C PRO A 101 25.14 -19.99 -21.88
N MET A 102 26.02 -19.02 -21.71
CA MET A 102 25.63 -17.65 -21.35
C MET A 102 26.33 -16.65 -22.23
N THR A 103 25.59 -15.62 -22.62
CA THR A 103 26.14 -14.53 -23.43
C THR A 103 25.53 -13.19 -23.12
N THR A 104 26.25 -12.12 -23.43
CA THR A 104 25.76 -10.74 -23.50
C THR A 104 25.89 -10.15 -24.90
N LYS A 105 26.39 -10.97 -25.88
CA LYS A 105 26.67 -10.50 -27.22
C LYS A 105 25.59 -11.02 -28.20
N PRO A 106 25.02 -10.14 -29.03
CA PRO A 106 23.99 -10.53 -30.00
C PRO A 106 24.43 -11.63 -30.98
N ALA A 107 25.66 -11.57 -31.51
CA ALA A 107 26.20 -12.56 -32.41
C ALA A 107 26.28 -13.95 -31.77
N GLU A 108 26.86 -14.05 -30.57
CA GLU A 108 26.98 -15.31 -29.83
C GLU A 108 25.59 -15.90 -29.50
N LEU A 109 24.58 -15.06 -29.23
CA LEU A 109 23.21 -15.52 -28.99
C LEU A 109 22.67 -16.24 -30.23
N SER A 110 22.89 -15.68 -31.41
CA SER A 110 22.47 -16.32 -32.67
C SER A 110 23.22 -17.63 -32.94
N GLU A 111 24.52 -17.70 -32.63
CA GLU A 111 25.34 -18.93 -32.76
C GLU A 111 24.93 -20.02 -31.77
N LEU A 112 24.62 -19.64 -30.50
CA LEU A 112 24.22 -20.59 -29.47
C LEU A 112 22.77 -21.08 -29.61
N THR A 113 21.97 -20.42 -30.44
CA THR A 113 20.57 -20.80 -30.70
C THR A 113 20.43 -21.42 -32.07
N PRO A 114 20.13 -22.74 -32.18
CA PRO A 114 19.97 -23.38 -33.48
C PRO A 114 18.87 -22.68 -34.28
N PRO A 115 19.01 -22.54 -35.60
CA PRO A 115 18.03 -21.86 -36.45
C PRO A 115 16.68 -22.58 -36.48
N THR A 116 16.67 -23.87 -36.24
CA THR A 116 15.47 -24.72 -36.19
C THR A 116 15.54 -25.68 -35.01
N GLY A 117 14.37 -26.10 -34.52
CA GLY A 117 14.26 -27.05 -33.42
C GLY A 117 14.11 -26.37 -32.03
N PRO A 118 13.99 -27.21 -30.99
CA PRO A 118 13.67 -26.73 -29.65
C PRO A 118 14.85 -25.98 -29.02
N VAL A 119 14.60 -24.79 -28.52
CA VAL A 119 15.55 -24.03 -27.70
C VAL A 119 14.78 -23.14 -26.73
N THR A 120 15.31 -22.98 -25.52
CA THR A 120 14.77 -22.03 -24.54
C THR A 120 15.82 -20.98 -24.20
N VAL A 121 15.50 -19.72 -24.44
CA VAL A 121 16.36 -18.61 -24.10
C VAL A 121 15.78 -17.93 -22.84
N TYR A 122 16.56 -17.92 -21.77
CA TYR A 122 16.23 -17.18 -20.53
C TYR A 122 16.96 -15.85 -20.55
N ALA A 123 16.23 -14.76 -20.51
CA ALA A 123 16.79 -13.41 -20.54
C ALA A 123 16.29 -12.56 -19.37
N THR A 124 17.12 -11.62 -18.92
CA THR A 124 16.64 -10.57 -18.00
C THR A 124 16.07 -9.40 -18.81
N TYR A 125 15.22 -8.58 -18.18
CA TYR A 125 14.74 -7.32 -18.79
C TYR A 125 15.90 -6.42 -19.24
N ALA A 126 16.98 -6.38 -18.44
CA ALA A 126 18.19 -5.61 -18.78
C ALA A 126 18.90 -6.12 -20.02
N SER A 127 18.71 -7.40 -20.37
CA SER A 127 19.32 -8.05 -21.54
C SER A 127 18.44 -8.01 -22.81
N LEU A 128 17.22 -7.47 -22.72
CA LEU A 128 16.31 -7.39 -23.87
C LEU A 128 16.92 -6.64 -25.07
N PRO A 129 17.70 -5.54 -24.91
CA PRO A 129 18.40 -4.90 -26.01
C PRO A 129 19.35 -5.83 -26.77
N THR A 130 20.02 -6.77 -26.08
CA THR A 130 20.86 -7.79 -26.72
C THR A 130 20.05 -8.73 -27.61
N VAL A 131 18.87 -9.14 -27.15
CA VAL A 131 17.96 -10.01 -27.94
C VAL A 131 17.42 -9.24 -29.15
N ILE A 132 17.02 -7.98 -28.99
CA ILE A 132 16.56 -7.13 -30.09
C ILE A 132 17.66 -6.96 -31.14
N ALA A 133 18.90 -6.70 -30.72
CA ALA A 133 20.04 -6.58 -31.62
C ALA A 133 20.36 -7.92 -32.35
N ALA A 134 20.19 -9.07 -31.69
CA ALA A 134 20.36 -10.37 -32.31
C ALA A 134 19.31 -10.62 -33.42
N HIS A 135 18.07 -10.23 -33.23
CA HIS A 135 17.05 -10.29 -34.27
C HIS A 135 17.37 -9.36 -35.44
N ARG A 136 17.71 -8.10 -35.15
CA ARG A 136 17.94 -7.08 -36.17
C ARG A 136 19.21 -7.31 -36.98
N ASP A 137 20.34 -7.60 -36.29
CA ASP A 137 21.68 -7.55 -36.88
C ASP A 137 22.25 -8.96 -37.19
N HIS A 138 21.74 -10.03 -36.57
CA HIS A 138 22.26 -11.39 -36.67
C HIS A 138 21.20 -12.42 -37.06
N HIS A 139 20.07 -11.98 -37.59
CA HIS A 139 18.99 -12.81 -38.13
C HIS A 139 18.51 -13.92 -37.18
N LEU A 140 18.45 -13.63 -35.88
CA LEU A 140 17.90 -14.56 -34.89
C LEU A 140 16.46 -14.94 -35.30
N PRO A 141 16.12 -16.22 -35.48
CA PRO A 141 14.78 -16.62 -35.92
C PRO A 141 13.68 -16.25 -34.91
N PRO A 142 12.43 -16.07 -35.39
CA PRO A 142 11.29 -15.77 -34.52
C PRO A 142 11.05 -16.80 -33.41
N TRP A 143 10.36 -16.39 -32.37
CA TRP A 143 9.94 -17.23 -31.25
C TRP A 143 8.55 -17.83 -31.49
N ASP A 144 8.36 -19.11 -31.16
CA ASP A 144 7.03 -19.73 -31.14
C ASP A 144 6.23 -19.21 -29.92
N LEU A 145 6.92 -18.98 -28.80
CA LEU A 145 6.33 -18.44 -27.60
C LEU A 145 7.32 -17.56 -26.82
N VAL A 146 6.89 -16.38 -26.45
CA VAL A 146 7.57 -15.52 -25.47
C VAL A 146 6.78 -15.50 -24.18
N VAL A 147 7.44 -15.83 -23.07
CA VAL A 147 6.88 -15.77 -21.72
C VAL A 147 7.48 -14.58 -21.01
N ILE A 148 6.64 -13.67 -20.52
CA ILE A 148 7.05 -12.43 -19.85
C ILE A 148 6.58 -12.52 -18.38
N ASP A 149 7.51 -12.79 -17.46
CA ASP A 149 7.20 -12.84 -16.03
C ASP A 149 7.32 -11.46 -15.42
N GLU A 150 6.47 -11.16 -14.40
CA GLU A 150 6.28 -9.85 -13.80
C GLU A 150 6.01 -8.75 -14.85
N ALA A 151 5.08 -9.06 -15.75
CA ALA A 151 4.75 -8.27 -16.94
C ALA A 151 4.33 -6.82 -16.64
N HIS A 152 3.86 -6.51 -15.41
CA HIS A 152 3.56 -5.14 -14.97
C HIS A 152 4.74 -4.17 -15.13
N ARG A 153 5.98 -4.70 -15.22
CA ARG A 153 7.17 -3.88 -15.49
C ARG A 153 7.24 -3.35 -16.89
N THR A 154 6.62 -4.03 -17.86
CA THR A 154 6.54 -3.58 -19.25
C THR A 154 5.42 -2.57 -19.47
N ALA A 155 4.54 -2.38 -18.49
CA ALA A 155 3.53 -1.32 -18.47
C ALA A 155 4.13 0.04 -18.09
N GLY A 156 3.46 1.11 -18.52
CA GLY A 156 3.90 2.49 -18.34
C GLY A 156 4.41 3.11 -19.65
N ARG A 157 5.26 4.14 -19.58
CA ARG A 157 5.72 4.87 -20.76
C ARG A 157 6.40 3.96 -21.78
N LEU A 158 5.89 3.94 -23.03
CA LEU A 158 6.37 3.08 -24.13
C LEU A 158 7.81 3.39 -24.58
N GLY A 159 8.37 4.53 -24.20
CA GLY A 159 9.77 4.88 -24.48
C GLY A 159 10.82 4.14 -23.63
N LYS A 160 10.42 3.24 -22.72
CA LYS A 160 11.36 2.41 -21.96
C LYS A 160 11.91 1.28 -22.83
N ALA A 161 13.19 0.96 -22.64
CA ALA A 161 13.87 -0.12 -23.36
C ALA A 161 13.14 -1.49 -23.28
N TRP A 162 12.32 -1.71 -22.24
CA TRP A 162 11.58 -2.94 -22.03
C TRP A 162 10.25 -3.01 -22.80
N ALA A 163 9.75 -1.88 -23.29
CA ALA A 163 8.53 -1.83 -24.11
C ALA A 163 8.73 -2.51 -25.47
N GLY A 164 9.96 -2.64 -25.95
CA GLY A 164 10.28 -3.35 -27.20
C GLY A 164 9.77 -4.81 -27.25
N ILE A 165 9.48 -5.41 -26.09
CA ILE A 165 8.91 -6.77 -26.03
C ILE A 165 7.49 -6.84 -26.62
N HIS A 166 6.77 -5.73 -26.71
CA HIS A 166 5.42 -5.69 -27.28
C HIS A 166 5.42 -5.59 -28.81
N HIS A 167 6.57 -5.25 -29.43
CA HIS A 167 6.69 -4.97 -30.84
C HIS A 167 7.23 -6.15 -31.62
N ASP A 168 6.48 -6.63 -32.62
CA ASP A 168 6.85 -7.79 -33.44
C ASP A 168 8.00 -7.48 -34.41
N ASP A 169 8.25 -6.23 -34.75
CA ASP A 169 9.41 -5.78 -35.51
C ASP A 169 10.73 -5.83 -34.71
N GLN A 170 10.64 -5.76 -33.37
CA GLN A 170 11.79 -5.81 -32.47
C GLN A 170 12.04 -7.22 -31.93
N VAL A 171 10.98 -7.90 -31.51
CA VAL A 171 11.03 -9.27 -30.99
C VAL A 171 9.95 -10.10 -31.68
N PRO A 172 10.25 -10.66 -32.87
CA PRO A 172 9.30 -11.46 -33.62
C PRO A 172 8.84 -12.69 -32.83
N ALA A 173 7.53 -12.85 -32.63
CA ALA A 173 6.98 -13.99 -31.89
C ALA A 173 5.58 -14.37 -32.39
N THR A 174 5.31 -15.68 -32.49
CA THR A 174 3.97 -16.16 -32.80
C THR A 174 2.99 -15.95 -31.68
N ARG A 175 3.44 -16.10 -30.41
CA ARG A 175 2.61 -15.93 -29.21
C ARG A 175 3.38 -15.27 -28.10
N ARG A 176 2.63 -14.52 -27.23
CA ARG A 176 3.14 -13.93 -25.99
C ARG A 176 2.25 -14.28 -24.82
N LEU A 177 2.87 -14.73 -23.72
CA LEU A 177 2.22 -14.99 -22.44
C LEU A 177 2.74 -14.02 -21.40
N TYR A 178 1.88 -13.16 -20.90
CA TYR A 178 2.18 -12.20 -19.84
C TYR A 178 1.72 -12.73 -18.49
N LEU A 179 2.60 -12.73 -17.50
CA LEU A 179 2.33 -13.22 -16.15
C LEU A 179 2.56 -12.08 -15.15
N THR A 180 1.62 -11.85 -14.26
CA THR A 180 1.79 -10.91 -13.17
C THR A 180 0.90 -11.26 -11.98
N ALA A 181 1.29 -10.81 -10.79
CA ALA A 181 0.40 -10.79 -9.61
C ALA A 181 -0.34 -9.47 -9.49
N THR A 182 0.22 -8.41 -10.04
CA THR A 182 -0.20 -7.02 -9.82
C THR A 182 -0.31 -6.33 -11.17
N PRO A 183 -1.45 -6.45 -11.87
CA PRO A 183 -1.65 -5.76 -13.13
C PRO A 183 -1.55 -4.25 -12.91
N ARG A 184 -0.82 -3.57 -13.78
CA ARG A 184 -0.70 -2.12 -13.75
C ARG A 184 -1.62 -1.52 -14.79
N ILE A 185 -2.73 -0.98 -14.32
CA ILE A 185 -3.68 -0.23 -15.12
C ILE A 185 -3.34 1.25 -14.97
N TRP A 186 -3.32 1.95 -16.08
CA TRP A 186 -3.03 3.37 -16.13
C TRP A 186 -4.32 4.17 -16.05
N ASP A 187 -4.35 5.17 -15.16
CA ASP A 187 -5.48 6.10 -15.04
C ASP A 187 -5.11 7.40 -15.80
N PRO A 188 -5.77 7.71 -16.93
CA PRO A 188 -5.49 8.91 -17.70
C PRO A 188 -5.75 10.22 -16.93
N ASP A 189 -6.58 10.18 -15.88
CA ASP A 189 -6.88 11.36 -15.05
C ASP A 189 -5.71 11.75 -14.11
N THR A 190 -4.70 10.91 -13.97
CA THR A 190 -3.58 11.16 -13.04
C THR A 190 -2.28 11.59 -13.71
N ASP A 191 -2.14 11.46 -15.03
CA ASP A 191 -0.95 11.88 -15.78
C ASP A 191 -1.34 12.62 -17.06
N HIS A 192 -1.07 13.91 -17.08
CA HIS A 192 -1.32 14.83 -18.20
C HIS A 192 -0.19 14.82 -19.25
N SER A 193 0.63 13.77 -19.32
CA SER A 193 1.71 13.69 -20.29
C SER A 193 1.20 13.10 -21.62
N ASP A 194 1.49 13.78 -22.76
CA ASP A 194 1.19 13.32 -24.14
C ASP A 194 1.98 12.06 -24.55
N THR A 195 2.68 11.40 -23.63
CA THR A 195 3.49 10.23 -23.95
C THR A 195 2.63 8.97 -23.95
N PRO A 196 2.62 8.15 -25.02
CA PRO A 196 1.90 6.90 -25.07
C PRO A 196 2.28 5.97 -23.91
N VAL A 197 1.28 5.41 -23.24
CA VAL A 197 1.45 4.56 -22.07
C VAL A 197 0.87 3.18 -22.33
N ALA A 198 1.65 2.14 -22.07
CA ALA A 198 1.16 0.76 -22.06
C ALA A 198 0.39 0.49 -20.76
N SER A 199 -0.89 0.26 -20.86
CA SER A 199 -1.75 -0.17 -19.74
C SER A 199 -2.09 -1.65 -19.87
N MET A 200 -2.11 -2.39 -18.77
CA MET A 200 -2.33 -3.86 -18.83
C MET A 200 -3.78 -4.25 -19.11
N ASP A 201 -4.70 -3.32 -19.21
CA ASP A 201 -6.06 -3.50 -19.73
C ASP A 201 -6.16 -3.27 -21.24
N ASP A 202 -5.07 -2.83 -21.90
CA ASP A 202 -4.99 -2.78 -23.36
C ASP A 202 -4.76 -4.20 -23.93
N GLU A 203 -5.83 -4.83 -24.39
CA GLU A 203 -5.80 -6.17 -24.98
C GLU A 203 -4.99 -6.22 -26.29
N THR A 204 -4.73 -5.11 -26.96
CA THR A 204 -3.90 -5.08 -28.15
C THR A 204 -2.43 -5.33 -27.81
N LEU A 205 -1.98 -4.88 -26.64
CA LEU A 205 -0.61 -5.02 -26.16
C LEU A 205 -0.42 -6.28 -25.31
N PHE A 206 -1.36 -6.56 -24.40
CA PHE A 206 -1.23 -7.64 -23.41
C PHE A 206 -2.11 -8.86 -23.68
N GLY A 207 -3.01 -8.76 -24.65
CA GLY A 207 -4.00 -9.80 -24.94
C GLY A 207 -5.10 -9.91 -23.85
N PRO A 208 -6.14 -10.72 -24.10
CA PRO A 208 -7.18 -10.95 -23.11
C PRO A 208 -6.64 -11.66 -21.86
N VAL A 209 -7.28 -11.44 -20.72
CA VAL A 209 -6.98 -12.15 -19.48
C VAL A 209 -7.52 -13.58 -19.60
N ALA A 210 -6.61 -14.53 -19.83
CA ALA A 210 -6.94 -15.94 -19.98
C ALA A 210 -7.37 -16.60 -18.66
N TRP A 211 -6.79 -16.17 -17.55
CA TRP A 211 -7.12 -16.69 -16.22
C TRP A 211 -6.72 -15.70 -15.14
N ARG A 212 -7.54 -15.64 -14.08
CA ARG A 212 -7.30 -14.76 -12.93
C ARG A 212 -7.47 -15.54 -11.63
N LEU A 213 -6.56 -15.31 -10.68
CA LEU A 213 -6.66 -15.72 -9.28
C LEU A 213 -6.24 -14.55 -8.41
N THR A 214 -7.21 -13.91 -7.79
CA THR A 214 -6.98 -12.74 -6.92
C THR A 214 -6.30 -13.15 -5.61
N LEU A 215 -5.85 -12.18 -4.83
CA LEU A 215 -5.32 -12.43 -3.49
C LEU A 215 -6.40 -13.01 -2.59
N SER A 216 -7.61 -12.45 -2.65
CA SER A 216 -8.79 -12.95 -1.92
C SER A 216 -9.13 -14.39 -2.25
N ASP A 217 -9.25 -14.74 -3.54
CA ASP A 217 -9.53 -16.11 -3.97
C ASP A 217 -8.47 -17.09 -3.48
N ALA A 218 -7.19 -16.69 -3.56
CA ALA A 218 -6.08 -17.55 -3.13
C ALA A 218 -6.08 -17.81 -1.62
N ILE A 219 -6.55 -16.84 -0.81
CA ILE A 219 -6.72 -17.02 0.63
C ILE A 219 -7.96 -17.90 0.91
N ASP A 220 -9.08 -17.64 0.27
CA ASP A 220 -10.32 -18.41 0.44
C ASP A 220 -10.15 -19.88 0.03
N LEU A 221 -9.30 -20.15 -0.97
CA LEU A 221 -8.89 -21.50 -1.36
C LEU A 221 -7.85 -22.13 -0.42
N GLY A 222 -7.41 -21.43 0.63
CA GLY A 222 -6.38 -21.90 1.55
C GLY A 222 -4.98 -22.06 0.94
N LEU A 223 -4.73 -21.48 -0.24
CA LEU A 223 -3.44 -21.49 -0.92
C LEU A 223 -2.46 -20.50 -0.29
N LEU A 224 -2.99 -19.39 0.20
CA LEU A 224 -2.29 -18.36 0.93
C LEU A 224 -2.87 -18.22 2.34
N ALA A 225 -2.05 -17.76 3.28
CA ALA A 225 -2.46 -17.43 4.64
C ALA A 225 -3.40 -16.21 4.63
N ASP A 226 -4.32 -16.15 5.58
CA ASP A 226 -5.00 -14.89 5.89
C ASP A 226 -4.07 -13.96 6.66
N TYR A 227 -4.44 -12.68 6.83
CA TYR A 227 -3.56 -11.69 7.44
C TYR A 227 -4.31 -10.74 8.38
N GLN A 228 -3.54 -10.16 9.27
CA GLN A 228 -3.92 -9.02 10.13
C GLN A 228 -2.91 -7.90 9.98
N ILE A 229 -3.34 -6.67 10.24
CA ILE A 229 -2.48 -5.49 10.25
C ILE A 229 -2.37 -5.01 11.70
N LEU A 230 -1.14 -4.96 12.21
CA LEU A 230 -0.82 -4.36 13.50
C LEU A 230 -0.27 -2.95 13.28
N VAL A 231 -0.78 -2.02 14.06
CA VAL A 231 -0.38 -0.61 14.04
C VAL A 231 0.17 -0.24 15.42
N PRO A 232 1.43 -0.59 15.73
CA PRO A 232 2.07 -0.11 16.95
C PRO A 232 2.30 1.39 16.84
N VAL A 233 1.79 2.15 17.81
CA VAL A 233 1.90 3.60 17.89
C VAL A 233 2.87 3.95 19.01
N ILE A 234 4.01 4.52 18.65
CA ILE A 234 5.07 4.92 19.58
C ILE A 234 5.12 6.44 19.67
N GLN A 235 5.04 6.98 20.88
CA GLN A 235 5.23 8.39 21.14
C GLN A 235 6.66 8.69 21.62
N ASN A 236 7.12 9.90 21.35
CA ASN A 236 8.45 10.35 21.77
C ASN A 236 8.63 10.33 23.32
N THR A 237 7.54 10.55 24.07
CA THR A 237 7.53 10.45 25.54
C THR A 237 7.88 9.04 26.01
N ASP A 238 7.26 8.02 25.42
CA ASP A 238 7.49 6.63 25.77
C ASP A 238 8.95 6.21 25.50
N LEU A 239 9.52 6.70 24.38
CA LEU A 239 10.91 6.42 24.04
C LEU A 239 11.92 7.07 24.98
N ARG A 240 11.68 8.29 25.43
CA ARG A 240 12.58 8.99 26.36
C ARG A 240 12.66 8.29 27.70
N ASP A 241 11.55 7.74 28.17
CA ASP A 241 11.50 7.00 29.42
C ASP A 241 12.26 5.68 29.31
N TRP A 242 12.25 5.03 28.13
CA TRP A 242 12.94 3.75 27.90
C TRP A 242 14.42 3.93 27.48
N LEU A 243 14.72 4.99 26.77
CA LEU A 243 16.06 5.28 26.24
C LEU A 243 16.80 6.35 27.07
N ALA A 244 16.40 6.62 28.30
CA ALA A 244 16.97 7.64 29.19
C ALA A 244 18.50 7.54 29.37
N THR A 245 19.12 6.46 28.92
CA THR A 245 20.57 6.19 29.02
C THR A 245 21.35 6.48 27.73
N SER A 246 20.73 6.91 26.64
CA SER A 246 21.41 7.27 25.37
C SER A 246 21.32 8.77 25.08
N PRO A 247 22.17 9.61 25.70
CA PRO A 247 22.20 11.03 25.42
C PRO A 247 22.77 11.29 24.03
N GLY A 248 22.00 11.90 23.14
CA GLY A 248 22.49 12.44 21.87
C GLY A 248 21.89 11.89 20.58
N ALA A 249 20.84 11.09 20.64
CA ALA A 249 20.11 10.71 19.42
C ALA A 249 19.34 11.92 18.88
N GLY A 250 19.73 12.42 17.69
CA GLY A 250 18.91 13.38 16.94
C GLY A 250 17.56 12.80 16.55
N ALA A 251 16.68 13.61 15.94
CA ALA A 251 15.34 13.20 15.55
C ALA A 251 15.27 11.89 14.74
N ASP A 252 16.23 11.67 13.82
CA ASP A 252 16.33 10.44 13.03
C ASP A 252 16.67 9.21 13.89
N GLY A 253 17.49 9.39 14.91
CA GLY A 253 17.84 8.32 15.85
C GLY A 253 16.64 7.90 16.72
N LEU A 254 15.84 8.86 17.17
CA LEU A 254 14.63 8.60 17.94
C LEU A 254 13.57 7.87 17.08
N ARG A 255 13.41 8.27 15.83
CA ARG A 255 12.50 7.60 14.91
C ARG A 255 12.92 6.16 14.64
N LEU A 256 14.23 5.92 14.43
CA LEU A 256 14.76 4.57 14.25
C LEU A 256 14.49 3.71 15.48
N ALA A 257 14.80 4.22 16.66
CA ALA A 257 14.56 3.53 17.93
C ALA A 257 13.05 3.25 18.14
N GLY A 258 12.18 4.20 17.80
CA GLY A 258 10.72 4.02 17.84
C GLY A 258 10.25 2.87 16.98
N HIS A 259 10.71 2.80 15.74
CA HIS A 259 10.40 1.68 14.85
C HIS A 259 10.95 0.34 15.38
N GLN A 260 12.13 0.33 15.98
CA GLN A 260 12.72 -0.86 16.58
C GLN A 260 11.90 -1.34 17.78
N VAL A 261 11.54 -0.43 18.69
CA VAL A 261 10.70 -0.74 19.85
C VAL A 261 9.34 -1.30 19.42
N ALA A 262 8.70 -0.67 18.43
CA ALA A 262 7.43 -1.16 17.88
C ALA A 262 7.53 -2.60 17.36
N VAL A 263 8.62 -2.92 16.65
CA VAL A 263 8.86 -4.26 16.11
C VAL A 263 9.16 -5.26 17.23
N LEU A 264 9.99 -4.89 18.21
CA LEU A 264 10.34 -5.76 19.33
C LEU A 264 9.12 -6.08 20.20
N ARG A 265 8.25 -5.11 20.49
CA ARG A 265 6.99 -5.33 21.18
C ARG A 265 6.06 -6.25 20.39
N ALA A 266 5.86 -5.99 19.09
CA ALA A 266 5.04 -6.86 18.26
C ALA A 266 5.59 -8.31 18.22
N ILE A 267 6.91 -8.50 18.20
CA ILE A 267 7.54 -9.82 18.28
C ILE A 267 7.20 -10.49 19.60
N HIS A 268 7.34 -9.77 20.71
CA HIS A 268 7.06 -10.29 22.05
C HIS A 268 5.57 -10.64 22.22
N ASP A 269 4.69 -9.70 21.95
CA ASP A 269 3.26 -9.81 22.25
C ASP A 269 2.53 -10.82 21.34
N HIS A 270 2.97 -10.94 20.07
CA HIS A 270 2.39 -11.87 19.10
C HIS A 270 3.24 -13.13 18.84
N GLN A 271 4.27 -13.36 19.64
CA GLN A 271 5.15 -14.54 19.56
C GLN A 271 5.70 -14.78 18.14
N LEU A 272 6.08 -13.69 17.46
CA LEU A 272 6.60 -13.73 16.08
C LEU A 272 8.04 -14.26 16.08
N ARG A 273 8.36 -15.14 15.14
CA ARG A 273 9.68 -15.79 15.07
C ARG A 273 10.52 -15.36 13.90
N ARG A 274 9.90 -15.17 12.73
CA ARG A 274 10.58 -14.75 11.49
C ARG A 274 9.95 -13.49 10.95
N VAL A 275 10.67 -12.40 11.12
CA VAL A 275 10.21 -11.06 10.77
C VAL A 275 11.08 -10.47 9.67
N LEU A 276 10.44 -10.02 8.59
CA LEU A 276 11.09 -9.34 7.48
C LEU A 276 10.72 -7.86 7.49
N THR A 277 11.71 -6.99 7.61
CA THR A 277 11.46 -5.54 7.58
C THR A 277 11.84 -4.94 6.23
N PHE A 278 11.05 -4.01 5.73
CA PHE A 278 11.27 -3.32 4.46
C PHE A 278 11.68 -1.87 4.70
N HIS A 279 12.83 -1.48 4.14
CA HIS A 279 13.39 -0.14 4.21
C HIS A 279 13.61 0.42 2.80
N HIS A 280 13.45 1.73 2.64
CA HIS A 280 13.68 2.40 1.36
C HIS A 280 15.16 2.50 1.01
N ARG A 281 16.02 2.79 2.00
CA ARG A 281 17.46 2.97 1.84
C ARG A 281 18.26 1.83 2.44
N VAL A 282 19.41 1.55 1.84
CA VAL A 282 20.37 0.54 2.35
C VAL A 282 20.96 0.95 3.70
N SER A 283 21.21 2.27 3.89
CA SER A 283 21.65 2.84 5.17
C SER A 283 20.69 2.51 6.30
N ASP A 284 19.39 2.65 6.05
CA ASP A 284 18.34 2.50 7.06
C ASP A 284 18.15 1.02 7.46
N ALA A 285 18.15 0.11 6.46
CA ALA A 285 18.16 -1.32 6.73
C ALA A 285 19.38 -1.77 7.54
N ARG A 286 20.56 -1.24 7.18
CA ARG A 286 21.80 -1.54 7.91
C ARG A 286 21.74 -1.01 9.33
N ALA A 287 21.39 0.28 9.50
CA ALA A 287 21.27 0.90 10.82
C ALA A 287 20.26 0.13 11.69
N PHE A 288 19.07 -0.15 11.15
CA PHE A 288 18.03 -0.90 11.85
C PHE A 288 18.53 -2.25 12.37
N ALA A 289 19.13 -3.08 11.50
CA ALA A 289 19.58 -4.40 11.89
C ALA A 289 20.78 -4.37 12.86
N THR A 290 21.70 -3.40 12.70
CA THR A 290 22.92 -3.33 13.49
C THR A 290 22.64 -2.88 14.94
N THR A 291 21.68 -1.95 15.12
CA THR A 291 21.37 -1.38 16.44
C THR A 291 20.17 -2.05 17.13
N LEU A 292 19.43 -2.92 16.43
CA LEU A 292 18.26 -3.61 16.99
C LEU A 292 18.58 -4.44 18.25
N PRO A 293 19.70 -5.19 18.33
CA PRO A 293 20.06 -5.92 19.56
C PRO A 293 20.32 -4.99 20.75
N ASP A 294 20.94 -3.82 20.52
CA ASP A 294 21.20 -2.84 21.58
C ASP A 294 19.89 -2.23 22.10
N THR A 295 18.95 -1.92 21.18
CA THR A 295 17.62 -1.47 21.55
C THR A 295 16.85 -2.54 22.33
N ALA A 296 16.94 -3.81 21.93
CA ALA A 296 16.30 -4.91 22.64
C ALA A 296 16.85 -5.08 24.07
N ALA A 297 18.16 -4.93 24.25
CA ALA A 297 18.81 -4.99 25.57
C ALA A 297 18.43 -3.81 26.47
N ALA A 298 18.08 -2.66 25.90
CA ALA A 298 17.66 -1.47 26.64
C ALA A 298 16.18 -1.50 27.08
N LEU A 299 15.38 -2.44 26.56
CA LEU A 299 13.97 -2.59 26.95
C LEU A 299 13.83 -3.11 28.38
N PRO A 300 12.70 -2.83 29.06
CA PRO A 300 12.35 -3.44 30.34
C PRO A 300 12.44 -4.97 30.26
N THR A 301 12.89 -5.61 31.35
CA THR A 301 13.18 -7.06 31.39
C THR A 301 12.02 -7.94 30.89
N HIS A 302 10.77 -7.54 31.12
CA HIS A 302 9.60 -8.28 30.67
C HIS A 302 9.33 -8.19 29.16
N LEU A 303 10.01 -7.30 28.43
CA LEU A 303 9.93 -7.13 26.98
C LEU A 303 11.23 -7.57 26.27
N GLN A 304 12.24 -8.00 27.01
CA GLN A 304 13.50 -8.46 26.43
C GLN A 304 13.30 -9.78 25.70
N LEU A 305 13.97 -9.90 24.55
CA LEU A 305 13.92 -11.09 23.70
C LEU A 305 15.27 -11.80 23.78
N ASP A 306 15.26 -13.03 24.25
CA ASP A 306 16.46 -13.85 24.34
C ASP A 306 16.91 -14.32 22.94
N GLY A 307 18.22 -14.17 22.67
CA GLY A 307 18.84 -14.73 21.48
C GLY A 307 18.37 -14.12 20.16
N LEU A 308 17.94 -12.85 20.15
CA LEU A 308 17.52 -12.13 18.94
C LEU A 308 18.60 -12.16 17.86
N TRP A 309 18.29 -12.81 16.73
CA TRP A 309 19.11 -12.73 15.53
C TRP A 309 18.68 -11.54 14.65
N SER A 310 19.62 -10.69 14.28
CA SER A 310 19.36 -9.53 13.43
C SER A 310 20.42 -9.37 12.36
N GLN A 311 20.00 -9.29 11.10
CA GLN A 311 20.88 -9.07 9.95
C GLN A 311 20.18 -8.19 8.91
N TRP A 312 20.96 -7.65 7.97
CA TRP A 312 20.44 -6.88 6.85
C TRP A 312 20.88 -7.45 5.51
N ILE A 313 20.07 -7.21 4.47
CA ILE A 313 20.31 -7.65 3.10
C ILE A 313 20.01 -6.53 2.11
N SER A 314 20.88 -6.36 1.13
CA SER A 314 20.67 -5.37 0.06
C SER A 314 21.22 -5.84 -1.28
N GLY A 315 20.86 -5.15 -2.37
CA GLY A 315 21.40 -5.37 -3.71
C GLY A 315 22.89 -5.16 -3.83
N THR A 316 23.52 -4.43 -2.90
CA THR A 316 24.96 -4.19 -2.88
C THR A 316 25.76 -5.37 -2.33
N HIS A 317 25.11 -6.31 -1.64
CA HIS A 317 25.78 -7.52 -1.18
C HIS A 317 26.09 -8.45 -2.35
N PRO A 318 27.28 -9.08 -2.37
CA PRO A 318 27.58 -10.15 -3.32
C PRO A 318 26.55 -11.29 -3.23
N PRO A 319 26.22 -11.96 -4.33
CA PRO A 319 25.23 -13.03 -4.35
C PRO A 319 25.50 -14.17 -3.36
N ARG A 320 26.76 -14.54 -3.14
CA ARG A 320 27.15 -15.55 -2.13
C ARG A 320 26.79 -15.08 -0.70
N THR A 321 27.03 -13.82 -0.40
CA THR A 321 26.68 -13.23 0.90
C THR A 321 25.18 -13.20 1.10
N ARG A 322 24.41 -12.75 0.09
CA ARG A 322 22.93 -12.78 0.14
C ARG A 322 22.39 -14.19 0.41
N ARG A 323 22.92 -15.18 -0.33
CA ARG A 323 22.51 -16.58 -0.14
C ARG A 323 22.80 -17.10 1.25
N ARG A 324 23.97 -16.77 1.82
CA ARG A 324 24.32 -17.14 3.20
C ARG A 324 23.36 -16.52 4.20
N ILE A 325 23.13 -15.18 4.12
CA ILE A 325 22.20 -14.48 5.02
C ILE A 325 20.79 -15.11 4.96
N LEU A 326 20.31 -15.42 3.75
CA LEU A 326 19.00 -16.06 3.57
C LEU A 326 18.96 -17.48 4.12
N LEU A 327 20.03 -18.23 3.98
CA LEU A 327 20.14 -19.56 4.54
C LEU A 327 20.18 -19.50 6.09
N ASP A 328 20.98 -18.61 6.64
CA ASP A 328 21.07 -18.39 8.09
C ASP A 328 19.71 -17.98 8.66
N PHE A 329 18.99 -17.07 8.00
CA PHE A 329 17.63 -16.69 8.36
C PHE A 329 16.63 -17.86 8.26
N ALA A 330 16.78 -18.71 7.22
CA ALA A 330 15.92 -19.89 7.00
C ALA A 330 16.14 -20.99 8.03
N THR A 331 17.41 -21.23 8.40
CA THR A 331 17.84 -22.30 9.29
C THR A 331 17.89 -21.90 10.75
N HIS A 332 17.62 -20.63 11.06
CA HIS A 332 17.49 -20.15 12.43
C HIS A 332 16.28 -20.84 13.08
N THR A 333 16.55 -21.99 13.67
CA THR A 333 15.52 -22.96 14.08
C THR A 333 15.26 -23.00 15.58
N HIS A 334 15.96 -22.17 16.38
CA HIS A 334 15.70 -22.16 17.81
C HIS A 334 14.26 -21.69 18.05
N PRO A 335 13.39 -22.52 18.67
CA PRO A 335 11.95 -22.25 18.73
C PRO A 335 11.59 -20.96 19.46
N GLU A 336 12.48 -20.47 20.34
CA GLU A 336 12.24 -19.33 21.21
C GLU A 336 13.00 -18.07 20.80
N GLN A 337 13.90 -18.18 19.79
CA GLN A 337 14.70 -17.04 19.35
C GLN A 337 14.14 -16.39 18.09
N PRO A 338 13.73 -15.13 18.16
CA PRO A 338 13.24 -14.42 16.99
C PRO A 338 14.38 -14.04 16.04
N ALA A 339 14.07 -14.08 14.74
CA ALA A 339 14.98 -13.64 13.69
C ALA A 339 14.37 -12.46 12.93
N VAL A 340 15.11 -11.38 12.82
CA VAL A 340 14.72 -10.18 12.09
C VAL A 340 15.69 -9.95 10.95
N LEU A 341 15.17 -9.91 9.71
CA LEU A 341 15.94 -9.62 8.50
C LEU A 341 15.53 -8.27 7.92
N ALA A 342 16.41 -7.28 7.99
CA ALA A 342 16.17 -5.98 7.42
C ALA A 342 16.55 -5.96 5.93
N ASN A 343 15.58 -5.63 5.07
CA ASN A 343 15.74 -5.67 3.63
C ASN A 343 15.65 -4.29 3.00
N ALA A 344 16.61 -3.99 2.10
CA ALA A 344 16.54 -2.82 1.24
C ALA A 344 16.72 -3.24 -0.23
N ARG A 345 15.65 -3.09 -1.03
CA ARG A 345 15.64 -3.23 -2.49
C ARG A 345 15.99 -4.62 -3.07
N VAL A 346 16.03 -5.68 -2.26
CA VAL A 346 16.41 -7.03 -2.77
C VAL A 346 15.24 -7.99 -2.76
N LEU A 347 14.52 -8.04 -1.66
CA LEU A 347 13.46 -9.02 -1.48
C LEU A 347 12.11 -8.57 -2.09
N GLY A 348 12.11 -7.56 -2.97
CA GLY A 348 10.93 -7.15 -3.73
C GLY A 348 10.48 -8.20 -4.74
N GLU A 349 11.42 -8.90 -5.42
CA GLU A 349 11.13 -9.85 -6.50
C GLU A 349 12.10 -11.02 -6.51
N GLY A 350 11.58 -12.21 -6.81
CA GLY A 350 12.37 -13.35 -7.28
C GLY A 350 13.18 -14.14 -6.26
N ILE A 351 13.28 -13.75 -5.00
CA ILE A 351 14.01 -14.52 -3.99
C ILE A 351 13.04 -15.36 -3.18
N ASP A 352 13.32 -16.66 -3.10
CA ASP A 352 12.56 -17.56 -2.23
C ASP A 352 12.99 -17.36 -0.78
N VAL A 353 12.11 -16.78 0.01
CA VAL A 353 12.30 -16.58 1.45
C VAL A 353 11.49 -17.65 2.16
N PRO A 354 12.06 -18.28 3.21
CA PRO A 354 11.32 -19.26 4.01
C PRO A 354 10.05 -18.64 4.59
N ALA A 355 9.16 -19.46 5.09
CA ALA A 355 7.91 -19.01 5.70
C ALA A 355 8.22 -17.96 6.77
N ILE A 356 7.77 -16.72 6.56
CA ILE A 356 7.89 -15.61 7.51
C ILE A 356 6.56 -15.39 8.21
N ASP A 357 6.60 -15.01 9.49
CA ASP A 357 5.39 -14.78 10.28
C ASP A 357 4.88 -13.37 10.10
N ALA A 358 5.81 -12.41 9.98
CA ALA A 358 5.46 -11.02 9.85
C ALA A 358 6.31 -10.27 8.83
N VAL A 359 5.67 -9.27 8.22
CA VAL A 359 6.30 -8.24 7.38
C VAL A 359 6.12 -6.89 8.05
N VAL A 360 7.21 -6.15 8.17
CA VAL A 360 7.22 -4.78 8.72
C VAL A 360 7.48 -3.77 7.62
N PHE A 361 6.60 -2.79 7.50
CA PHE A 361 6.77 -1.64 6.63
C PHE A 361 7.36 -0.47 7.43
N ALA A 362 8.65 -0.55 7.75
CA ALA A 362 9.36 0.47 8.54
C ALA A 362 9.49 1.80 7.77
N ASP A 363 9.61 1.72 6.45
CA ASP A 363 9.62 2.87 5.54
C ASP A 363 8.92 2.46 4.24
N PRO A 364 7.61 2.72 4.12
CA PRO A 364 6.81 2.22 3.02
C PRO A 364 7.26 2.81 1.70
N LYS A 365 7.51 1.94 0.75
CA LYS A 365 7.72 2.32 -0.64
C LYS A 365 6.49 3.03 -1.20
N ASN A 366 6.70 3.98 -2.10
CA ASN A 366 5.62 4.68 -2.78
C ASN A 366 4.86 3.80 -3.80
N SER A 367 5.30 2.54 -4.01
CA SER A 367 4.72 1.63 -5.00
C SER A 367 3.74 0.64 -4.34
N PRO A 368 2.45 0.68 -4.70
CA PRO A 368 1.47 -0.33 -4.27
C PRO A 368 1.89 -1.76 -4.65
N VAL A 369 2.52 -1.93 -5.82
CA VAL A 369 3.03 -3.22 -6.32
C VAL A 369 4.05 -3.83 -5.38
N ASP A 370 5.03 -3.03 -4.93
CA ASP A 370 6.06 -3.50 -4.00
C ASP A 370 5.48 -3.93 -2.65
N THR A 371 4.45 -3.21 -2.17
CA THR A 371 3.73 -3.54 -0.94
C THR A 371 3.05 -4.90 -1.05
N VAL A 372 2.28 -5.12 -2.12
CA VAL A 372 1.55 -6.38 -2.34
C VAL A 372 2.50 -7.56 -2.55
N GLN A 373 3.63 -7.35 -3.22
CA GLN A 373 4.64 -8.39 -3.37
C GLN A 373 5.31 -8.75 -2.04
N ALA A 374 5.58 -7.76 -1.18
CA ALA A 374 6.10 -7.98 0.16
C ALA A 374 5.12 -8.79 1.01
N VAL A 375 3.84 -8.39 1.00
CA VAL A 375 2.75 -9.10 1.67
C VAL A 375 2.63 -10.53 1.16
N GLY A 376 2.60 -10.76 -0.14
CA GLY A 376 2.51 -12.08 -0.75
C GLY A 376 3.60 -13.08 -0.32
N ARG A 377 4.70 -12.59 0.27
CA ARG A 377 5.73 -13.44 0.89
C ARG A 377 5.34 -13.92 2.28
N ALA A 378 4.78 -13.03 3.09
CA ALA A 378 4.27 -13.38 4.41
C ALA A 378 3.10 -14.36 4.31
N LEU A 379 2.30 -14.23 3.25
CA LEU A 379 1.12 -15.08 3.05
C LEU A 379 1.46 -16.49 2.54
N ARG A 380 2.71 -16.81 2.23
CA ARG A 380 3.10 -18.18 1.86
C ARG A 380 2.85 -19.14 3.01
N GLN A 381 2.16 -20.22 2.69
CA GLN A 381 1.91 -21.31 3.64
C GLN A 381 1.86 -22.66 2.92
N THR A 382 1.98 -23.74 3.70
CA THR A 382 1.53 -25.05 3.23
C THR A 382 0.01 -24.99 3.09
N PRO A 383 -0.58 -25.42 1.97
CA PRO A 383 -2.03 -25.36 1.80
C PRO A 383 -2.78 -25.99 2.98
N GLY A 384 -3.75 -25.24 3.51
CA GLY A 384 -4.56 -25.69 4.65
C GLY A 384 -3.89 -25.60 6.02
N ALA A 385 -2.69 -24.99 6.13
CA ALA A 385 -2.00 -24.86 7.43
C ALA A 385 -2.68 -23.90 8.41
N GLY A 386 -3.62 -23.06 7.94
CA GLY A 386 -4.36 -22.13 8.81
C GLY A 386 -3.48 -21.01 9.41
N LYS A 387 -2.34 -20.73 8.78
CA LYS A 387 -1.44 -19.66 9.21
C LYS A 387 -2.12 -18.30 9.08
N LYS A 388 -1.96 -17.42 10.06
CA LYS A 388 -2.31 -16.01 9.98
C LYS A 388 -1.01 -15.19 9.91
N ALA A 389 -0.83 -14.43 8.85
CA ALA A 389 0.34 -13.58 8.66
C ALA A 389 0.12 -12.21 9.30
N THR A 390 1.16 -11.62 9.88
CA THR A 390 1.09 -10.32 10.53
C THR A 390 1.79 -9.27 9.69
N LEU A 391 1.07 -8.20 9.34
CA LEU A 391 1.61 -7.02 8.68
C LEU A 391 1.76 -5.92 9.73
N ILE A 392 2.97 -5.47 9.98
CA ILE A 392 3.25 -4.46 10.99
C ILE A 392 3.55 -3.14 10.28
N VAL A 393 2.78 -2.12 10.60
CA VAL A 393 2.99 -0.74 10.12
C VAL A 393 3.26 0.15 11.32
N PRO A 394 4.52 0.32 11.74
CA PRO A 394 4.84 1.13 12.91
C PRO A 394 4.57 2.60 12.62
N VAL A 395 3.93 3.27 13.57
CA VAL A 395 3.65 4.70 13.56
C VAL A 395 4.46 5.36 14.67
N TYR A 396 5.30 6.31 14.29
CA TYR A 396 6.06 7.12 15.23
C TYR A 396 5.51 8.55 15.23
N LEU A 397 5.01 8.99 16.38
CA LEU A 397 4.45 10.32 16.58
C LEU A 397 5.50 11.25 17.16
N THR A 398 5.67 12.40 16.52
CA THR A 398 6.46 13.50 17.06
C THR A 398 5.72 14.17 18.24
N PRO A 399 6.40 14.99 19.08
CA PRO A 399 5.75 15.64 20.21
C PRO A 399 4.56 16.54 19.84
N ASP A 400 4.55 17.05 18.62
CA ASP A 400 3.54 17.98 18.10
C ASP A 400 2.37 17.27 17.41
N GLU A 401 2.46 15.95 17.21
CA GLU A 401 1.40 15.15 16.57
C GLU A 401 0.45 14.56 17.61
N ASP A 402 -0.85 14.73 17.36
CA ASP A 402 -1.91 14.16 18.17
C ASP A 402 -2.11 12.67 17.78
N PRO A 403 -1.98 11.73 18.74
CA PRO A 403 -2.19 10.32 18.47
C PRO A 403 -3.61 9.98 17.98
N ASP A 404 -4.59 10.79 18.32
CA ASP A 404 -5.97 10.60 17.91
C ASP A 404 -6.27 11.26 16.55
N ASP A 405 -5.35 12.06 15.99
CA ASP A 405 -5.50 12.63 14.65
C ASP A 405 -5.06 11.68 13.54
N LEU A 406 -5.81 10.60 13.35
CA LEU A 406 -5.56 9.60 12.30
C LEU A 406 -5.58 10.17 10.88
N LEU A 407 -6.21 11.31 10.68
CA LEU A 407 -6.36 11.94 9.37
C LEU A 407 -5.31 13.00 9.07
N GLY A 408 -4.92 13.78 10.06
CA GLY A 408 -4.04 14.93 9.88
C GLY A 408 -2.57 14.63 10.14
N ALA A 409 -2.26 13.68 11.04
CA ALA A 409 -0.88 13.36 11.34
C ALA A 409 -0.21 12.60 10.20
N ASP A 410 0.91 13.13 9.72
CA ASP A 410 1.71 12.53 8.65
C ASP A 410 2.26 11.15 9.01
N ALA A 411 2.42 10.89 10.31
CA ALA A 411 2.88 9.62 10.85
C ALA A 411 2.00 8.42 10.42
N TYR A 412 0.70 8.63 10.17
CA TYR A 412 -0.21 7.57 9.70
C TYR A 412 -0.22 7.38 8.17
N THR A 413 0.45 8.23 7.42
CA THR A 413 0.52 8.12 5.94
C THR A 413 1.02 6.74 5.46
N PRO A 414 2.02 6.10 6.10
CA PRO A 414 2.45 4.74 5.77
C PRO A 414 1.34 3.70 5.87
N LEU A 415 0.53 3.77 6.93
CA LEU A 415 -0.60 2.88 7.14
C LEU A 415 -1.61 3.00 5.99
N TRP A 416 -2.03 4.21 5.68
CA TRP A 416 -3.06 4.44 4.66
C TRP A 416 -2.58 4.00 3.27
N ARG A 417 -1.31 4.21 2.92
CA ARG A 417 -0.71 3.72 1.67
C ARG A 417 -0.71 2.19 1.62
N THR A 418 -0.35 1.54 2.72
CA THR A 418 -0.35 0.06 2.81
C THR A 418 -1.75 -0.50 2.62
N VAL A 419 -2.75 0.05 3.32
CA VAL A 419 -4.15 -0.39 3.22
C VAL A 419 -4.72 -0.11 1.83
N GLN A 420 -4.39 1.03 1.20
CA GLN A 420 -4.79 1.33 -0.18
C GLN A 420 -4.20 0.33 -1.18
N ALA A 421 -2.92 -0.01 -1.01
CA ALA A 421 -2.26 -0.99 -1.88
C ALA A 421 -2.91 -2.38 -1.75
N LEU A 422 -3.22 -2.81 -0.55
CA LEU A 422 -3.89 -4.08 -0.29
C LEU A 422 -5.31 -4.10 -0.86
N ARG A 423 -6.09 -3.03 -0.67
CA ARG A 423 -7.44 -2.91 -1.21
C ARG A 423 -7.50 -3.09 -2.73
N ALA A 424 -6.50 -2.59 -3.45
CA ALA A 424 -6.44 -2.73 -4.91
C ALA A 424 -6.29 -4.20 -5.37
N HIS A 425 -5.96 -5.12 -4.46
CA HIS A 425 -5.68 -6.53 -4.76
C HIS A 425 -6.45 -7.53 -3.89
N ASP A 426 -7.10 -7.09 -2.83
CA ASP A 426 -7.96 -7.92 -1.96
C ASP A 426 -9.36 -7.32 -1.86
N GLU A 427 -10.31 -7.90 -2.58
CA GLU A 427 -11.71 -7.45 -2.61
C GLU A 427 -12.41 -7.63 -1.26
N ARG A 428 -11.99 -8.62 -0.45
CA ARG A 428 -12.52 -8.83 0.92
C ARG A 428 -12.23 -7.63 1.82
N LEU A 429 -11.09 -6.97 1.59
CA LEU A 429 -10.72 -5.77 2.33
C LEU A 429 -11.73 -4.65 2.09
N THR A 430 -12.25 -4.50 0.88
CA THR A 430 -13.30 -3.53 0.57
C THR A 430 -14.58 -3.80 1.36
N ALA A 431 -15.00 -5.06 1.44
CA ALA A 431 -16.17 -5.46 2.24
C ALA A 431 -15.91 -5.25 3.76
N ARG A 432 -14.74 -5.61 4.24
CA ARG A 432 -14.33 -5.40 5.64
C ARG A 432 -14.28 -3.91 6.01
N LEU A 433 -13.79 -3.06 5.10
CA LEU A 433 -13.74 -1.60 5.29
C LEU A 433 -15.14 -0.96 5.30
N ALA A 434 -16.09 -1.55 4.59
CA ALA A 434 -17.46 -1.05 4.51
C ALA A 434 -18.33 -1.44 5.73
N ASP A 435 -17.92 -2.45 6.53
CA ASP A 435 -18.66 -2.88 7.73
C ASP A 435 -18.04 -2.28 8.99
N PRO A 436 -18.70 -1.29 9.63
CA PRO A 436 -18.21 -0.68 10.87
C PRO A 436 -18.02 -1.66 12.04
N ARG A 437 -18.70 -2.82 12.00
CA ARG A 437 -18.63 -3.84 13.05
C ARG A 437 -17.31 -4.58 13.06
N THR A 438 -16.58 -4.58 11.94
CA THR A 438 -15.26 -5.24 11.82
C THR A 438 -14.11 -4.39 12.38
N HIS A 439 -14.38 -3.16 12.83
CA HIS A 439 -13.40 -2.17 13.26
C HIS A 439 -13.37 -2.02 14.79
N ARG A 440 -13.78 -3.02 15.56
CA ARG A 440 -13.71 -2.95 17.03
C ARG A 440 -12.26 -3.03 17.51
N PRO A 441 -11.70 -1.93 18.06
CA PRO A 441 -10.50 -2.02 18.87
C PRO A 441 -10.89 -2.68 20.19
N THR A 442 -10.66 -3.96 20.32
CA THR A 442 -10.82 -4.67 21.58
C THR A 442 -9.52 -4.57 22.36
N LEU A 443 -9.51 -3.77 23.41
CA LEU A 443 -8.51 -3.86 24.47
C LEU A 443 -8.62 -5.26 25.12
N GLY A 444 -7.60 -6.09 24.93
CA GLY A 444 -7.35 -7.26 25.77
C GLY A 444 -8.11 -8.54 25.47
N THR A 445 -8.90 -8.63 24.40
CA THR A 445 -9.44 -9.91 23.90
C THR A 445 -9.19 -9.99 22.41
N GLU A 446 -8.47 -11.04 21.98
CA GLU A 446 -8.31 -11.36 20.57
C GLU A 446 -9.71 -11.63 19.97
N ASP A 447 -10.25 -10.63 19.25
CA ASP A 447 -11.37 -10.90 18.37
C ASP A 447 -10.80 -11.56 17.10
N PRO A 448 -11.06 -12.87 16.89
CA PRO A 448 -10.52 -13.58 15.73
C PRO A 448 -11.00 -13.02 14.38
N GLY A 449 -11.99 -12.13 14.40
CA GLY A 449 -12.51 -11.43 13.21
C GLY A 449 -11.83 -10.08 12.91
N ALA A 450 -11.13 -9.48 13.86
CA ALA A 450 -10.45 -8.21 13.64
C ALA A 450 -9.23 -8.38 12.72
N TRP A 451 -9.11 -7.50 11.73
CA TRP A 451 -8.02 -7.53 10.75
C TRP A 451 -7.09 -6.32 10.87
N LEU A 452 -7.50 -5.26 11.58
CA LEU A 452 -6.72 -4.05 11.84
C LEU A 452 -6.70 -3.80 13.35
N HIS A 453 -5.50 -3.83 13.94
CA HIS A 453 -5.28 -3.71 15.37
C HIS A 453 -4.40 -2.49 15.65
N PHE A 454 -4.93 -1.53 16.41
CA PHE A 454 -4.14 -0.45 16.99
C PHE A 454 -3.73 -0.85 18.41
N GLU A 455 -2.47 -0.66 18.77
CA GLU A 455 -1.98 -0.94 20.14
C GLU A 455 -2.53 0.03 21.21
N ARG A 456 -3.12 1.13 20.77
CA ARG A 456 -3.79 2.09 21.65
C ARG A 456 -5.31 2.03 21.48
N PRO A 457 -6.07 2.33 22.57
CA PRO A 457 -7.51 2.53 22.44
C PRO A 457 -7.74 3.72 21.50
N THR A 458 -8.24 3.42 20.32
CA THR A 458 -8.60 4.42 19.32
C THR A 458 -10.11 4.31 19.11
N GLN A 459 -10.79 5.44 18.98
CA GLN A 459 -12.25 5.43 18.78
C GLN A 459 -12.57 4.77 17.44
N GLN A 460 -13.45 3.77 17.44
CA GLN A 460 -13.88 3.03 16.25
C GLN A 460 -14.33 3.94 15.11
N GLU A 461 -15.07 4.99 15.47
CA GLU A 461 -15.62 5.95 14.52
C GLU A 461 -14.50 6.72 13.81
N GLU A 462 -13.42 7.03 14.48
CA GLU A 462 -12.26 7.71 13.87
C GLU A 462 -11.50 6.82 12.91
N VAL A 463 -11.31 5.54 13.27
CA VAL A 463 -10.70 4.55 12.36
C VAL A 463 -11.58 4.37 11.13
N ALA A 464 -12.89 4.18 11.30
CA ALA A 464 -13.83 4.04 10.19
C ALA A 464 -13.83 5.28 9.27
N LEU A 465 -13.82 6.48 9.87
CA LEU A 465 -13.75 7.73 9.14
C LEU A 465 -12.42 7.86 8.38
N ALA A 466 -11.30 7.58 9.03
CA ALA A 466 -9.99 7.63 8.41
C ALA A 466 -9.88 6.64 7.24
N LEU A 467 -10.36 5.41 7.40
CA LEU A 467 -10.43 4.41 6.34
C LEU A 467 -11.30 4.88 5.17
N THR A 468 -12.48 5.45 5.45
CA THR A 468 -13.37 5.98 4.43
C THR A 468 -12.68 7.08 3.62
N LEU A 469 -12.10 8.06 4.29
CA LEU A 469 -11.52 9.24 3.64
C LEU A 469 -10.15 9.01 3.01
N ARG A 470 -9.33 8.13 3.61
CA ARG A 470 -7.97 7.87 3.13
C ARG A 470 -7.89 6.71 2.14
N VAL A 471 -8.75 5.72 2.29
CA VAL A 471 -8.69 4.47 1.51
C VAL A 471 -9.83 4.35 0.52
N LEU A 472 -11.08 4.55 0.94
CA LEU A 472 -12.24 4.37 0.07
C LEU A 472 -12.44 5.54 -0.91
N ASN A 473 -12.12 6.76 -0.50
CA ASN A 473 -12.26 7.95 -1.35
C ASN A 473 -10.96 8.77 -1.41
N PRO A 474 -9.89 8.27 -2.05
CA PRO A 474 -8.59 8.97 -2.11
C PRO A 474 -8.62 10.29 -2.91
N LYS A 475 -9.63 10.51 -3.77
CA LYS A 475 -9.80 11.77 -4.53
C LYS A 475 -10.17 12.97 -3.64
N SER A 476 -10.30 12.79 -2.32
CA SER A 476 -10.66 13.84 -1.37
C SER A 476 -9.47 14.58 -0.72
N ALA A 477 -8.38 14.82 -1.45
CA ALA A 477 -7.23 15.55 -0.91
C ALA A 477 -7.60 16.95 -0.39
N GLU A 478 -8.50 17.64 -1.09
CA GLU A 478 -9.03 18.94 -0.69
C GLU A 478 -9.89 18.85 0.58
N TRP A 479 -10.73 17.81 0.69
CA TRP A 479 -11.49 17.54 1.90
C TRP A 479 -10.57 17.34 3.11
N ARG A 480 -9.49 16.57 2.96
CA ARG A 480 -8.53 16.31 4.05
C ARG A 480 -7.85 17.59 4.54
N ARG A 481 -7.40 18.44 3.61
CA ARG A 481 -6.83 19.76 3.96
C ARG A 481 -7.85 20.61 4.73
N GLY A 482 -9.10 20.65 4.24
CA GLY A 482 -10.17 21.37 4.89
C GLY A 482 -10.48 20.85 6.29
N LEU A 483 -10.56 19.53 6.44
CA LEU A 483 -10.83 18.92 7.76
C LEU A 483 -9.67 19.13 8.75
N THR A 484 -8.42 19.08 8.29
CA THR A 484 -7.24 19.36 9.12
C THR A 484 -7.26 20.82 9.60
N ALA A 485 -7.54 21.76 8.70
CA ALA A 485 -7.68 23.17 9.05
C ALA A 485 -8.86 23.41 10.04
N ALA A 486 -9.99 22.70 9.81
CA ALA A 486 -11.16 22.76 10.69
C ALA A 486 -10.85 22.24 12.10
N ARG A 487 -10.14 21.13 12.24
CA ARG A 487 -9.69 20.58 13.54
C ARG A 487 -8.77 21.55 14.27
N ARG A 488 -7.84 22.17 13.56
CA ARG A 488 -6.93 23.18 14.13
C ARG A 488 -7.72 24.39 14.64
N TYR A 489 -8.68 24.86 13.88
CA TYR A 489 -9.57 25.95 14.27
C TYR A 489 -10.40 25.58 15.51
N HIS A 490 -11.03 24.38 15.51
CA HIS A 490 -11.82 23.89 16.63
C HIS A 490 -11.02 23.77 17.94
N ARG A 491 -9.78 23.32 17.90
CA ARG A 491 -8.90 23.26 19.09
C ARG A 491 -8.75 24.62 19.80
N THR A 492 -8.76 25.71 19.03
CA THR A 492 -8.59 27.07 19.56
C THR A 492 -9.92 27.74 19.95
N HIS A 493 -10.98 27.45 19.19
CA HIS A 493 -12.25 28.16 19.29
C HIS A 493 -13.40 27.34 19.84
N HIS A 494 -13.25 26.01 19.92
CA HIS A 494 -14.26 25.03 20.36
C HIS A 494 -15.56 25.04 19.52
N HIS A 495 -15.51 25.51 18.29
CA HIS A 495 -16.60 25.49 17.30
C HIS A 495 -16.05 25.74 15.89
N LEU A 496 -16.87 25.50 14.84
CA LEU A 496 -16.54 25.82 13.45
C LEU A 496 -17.36 26.99 12.87
N ASP A 497 -17.41 28.11 13.60
CA ASP A 497 -18.00 29.38 13.12
C ASP A 497 -16.91 30.33 12.60
N ALA A 498 -16.07 29.82 11.69
CA ALA A 498 -15.02 30.64 11.07
C ALA A 498 -15.63 31.61 10.07
N PRO A 499 -15.20 32.90 10.04
CA PRO A 499 -15.58 33.86 9.01
C PRO A 499 -15.23 33.35 7.62
N GLN A 500 -16.02 33.73 6.59
CA GLN A 500 -15.78 33.29 5.21
C GLN A 500 -14.38 33.64 4.68
N THR A 501 -13.78 34.72 5.19
CA THR A 501 -12.45 35.21 4.83
C THR A 501 -11.32 34.57 5.64
N HIS A 502 -11.65 33.68 6.59
CA HIS A 502 -10.66 33.08 7.46
C HIS A 502 -9.76 32.13 6.69
N GLU A 503 -8.45 32.33 6.86
CA GLU A 503 -7.39 31.41 6.39
C GLU A 503 -6.69 30.82 7.61
N ASP A 504 -6.31 29.55 7.53
CA ASP A 504 -5.54 28.91 8.59
C ASP A 504 -4.06 29.39 8.57
N PRO A 505 -3.22 29.05 9.55
CA PRO A 505 -1.81 29.47 9.59
C PRO A 505 -0.99 29.03 8.36
N ASP A 506 -1.42 28.00 7.64
CA ASP A 506 -0.76 27.52 6.43
C ASP A 506 -1.34 28.16 5.14
N GLY A 507 -2.19 29.18 5.27
CA GLY A 507 -2.83 29.90 4.15
C GLY A 507 -3.99 29.14 3.50
N TYR A 508 -4.54 28.11 4.15
CA TYR A 508 -5.70 27.39 3.62
C TYR A 508 -7.00 28.18 3.86
N PRO A 509 -7.85 28.41 2.84
CA PRO A 509 -9.05 29.23 2.94
C PRO A 509 -10.20 28.50 3.66
N LEU A 510 -10.05 28.23 4.96
CA LEU A 510 -10.98 27.45 5.78
C LEU A 510 -12.40 28.00 5.73
N GLY A 511 -12.57 29.33 5.82
CA GLY A 511 -13.90 29.95 5.82
C GLY A 511 -14.69 29.68 4.54
N ARG A 512 -14.02 29.73 3.38
CA ARG A 512 -14.64 29.40 2.08
C ARG A 512 -14.97 27.91 2.00
N TRP A 513 -14.06 27.05 2.48
CA TRP A 513 -14.28 25.61 2.47
C TRP A 513 -15.48 25.23 3.34
N LEU A 514 -15.62 25.76 4.56
CA LEU A 514 -16.79 25.56 5.44
C LEU A 514 -18.09 26.04 4.79
N THR A 515 -18.05 27.19 4.10
CA THR A 515 -19.21 27.72 3.35
C THR A 515 -19.63 26.71 2.27
N TRP A 516 -18.67 26.11 1.57
CA TRP A 516 -18.96 25.08 0.56
C TRP A 516 -19.52 23.79 1.19
N GLN A 517 -19.00 23.34 2.34
CA GLN A 517 -19.54 22.16 3.05
C GLN A 517 -20.99 22.41 3.51
N ARG A 518 -21.29 23.61 4.02
CA ARG A 518 -22.67 24.01 4.37
C ARG A 518 -23.60 23.98 3.19
N HIS A 519 -23.15 24.45 2.02
CA HIS A 519 -23.92 24.36 0.78
C HIS A 519 -24.19 22.91 0.38
N LEU A 520 -23.18 22.05 0.39
CA LEU A 520 -23.35 20.63 0.08
C LEU A 520 -24.30 19.92 1.06
N HIS A 521 -24.25 20.27 2.35
CA HIS A 521 -25.16 19.76 3.36
C HIS A 521 -26.60 20.18 3.09
N THR A 522 -26.83 21.46 2.80
CA THR A 522 -28.18 22.00 2.48
C THR A 522 -28.79 21.37 1.24
N THR A 523 -27.97 21.03 0.24
CA THR A 523 -28.40 20.40 -1.01
C THR A 523 -28.50 18.86 -0.91
N GLY A 524 -28.19 18.27 0.27
CA GLY A 524 -28.17 16.81 0.46
C GLY A 524 -27.03 16.11 -0.29
N ALA A 525 -26.06 16.84 -0.81
CA ALA A 525 -24.93 16.31 -1.60
C ALA A 525 -23.69 15.97 -0.73
N LEU A 526 -23.70 16.32 0.55
CA LEU A 526 -22.61 15.99 1.45
C LEU A 526 -22.72 14.54 1.92
N ASP A 527 -21.61 13.82 1.80
CA ASP A 527 -21.50 12.43 2.26
C ASP A 527 -21.78 12.32 3.78
N PRO A 528 -22.57 11.32 4.25
CA PRO A 528 -22.90 11.17 5.68
C PRO A 528 -21.70 11.09 6.60
N ALA A 529 -20.60 10.41 6.19
CA ALA A 529 -19.37 10.34 6.99
C ALA A 529 -18.70 11.72 7.13
N ARG A 530 -18.77 12.54 6.07
CA ARG A 530 -18.27 13.93 6.11
C ARG A 530 -19.14 14.82 6.99
N THR A 531 -20.45 14.65 6.93
CA THR A 531 -21.41 15.35 7.81
C THR A 531 -21.07 15.06 9.26
N HIS A 532 -20.98 13.78 9.62
CA HIS A 532 -20.65 13.37 10.99
C HIS A 532 -19.27 13.87 11.47
N ALA A 533 -18.27 13.89 10.59
CA ALA A 533 -16.94 14.41 10.91
C ALA A 533 -16.95 15.90 11.27
N LEU A 534 -17.80 16.70 10.62
CA LEU A 534 -17.95 18.13 10.90
C LEU A 534 -18.82 18.39 12.12
N GLU A 535 -19.83 17.55 12.38
CA GLU A 535 -20.67 17.62 13.59
C GLU A 535 -19.85 17.38 14.85
N ARG A 536 -18.89 16.47 14.83
CA ARG A 536 -17.95 16.24 15.94
C ARG A 536 -17.02 17.43 16.22
N LEU A 537 -16.94 18.38 15.30
CA LEU A 537 -16.19 19.62 15.45
C LEU A 537 -17.11 20.82 15.67
N ASP A 538 -18.33 20.57 16.16
CA ASP A 538 -19.33 21.58 16.45
C ASP A 538 -19.55 22.55 15.29
N ILE A 539 -19.73 22.00 14.06
CA ILE A 539 -20.05 22.83 12.91
C ILE A 539 -21.40 23.49 13.04
N ILE A 540 -21.43 24.77 12.80
CA ILE A 540 -22.67 25.53 12.69
C ILE A 540 -23.16 25.46 11.25
N TRP A 541 -24.15 24.60 10.99
CA TRP A 541 -24.69 24.41 9.64
C TRP A 541 -25.39 25.65 9.10
N ASN A 542 -26.10 26.39 9.96
CA ASN A 542 -26.75 27.65 9.59
C ASN A 542 -26.24 28.80 10.45
N PRO A 543 -25.13 29.49 10.06
CA PRO A 543 -24.57 30.60 10.81
C PRO A 543 -25.55 31.78 11.05
N GLN A 544 -26.43 32.00 10.07
CA GLN A 544 -27.41 33.09 10.19
C GLN A 544 -28.47 32.79 11.26
N GLN A 545 -28.91 31.54 11.34
CA GLN A 545 -29.87 31.12 12.38
C GLN A 545 -29.19 31.10 13.73
N HIS A 546 -27.98 30.58 13.84
CA HIS A 546 -27.20 30.58 15.08
C HIS A 546 -26.95 32.02 15.61
N ALA A 547 -26.56 32.95 14.71
CA ALA A 547 -26.37 34.33 15.07
C ALA A 547 -27.67 35.00 15.57
N PHE A 548 -28.81 34.65 14.95
CA PHE A 548 -30.12 35.13 15.39
C PHE A 548 -30.46 34.57 16.78
N GLU A 549 -30.34 33.28 17.01
CA GLU A 549 -30.61 32.61 18.30
C GLU A 549 -29.71 33.16 19.42
N ARG A 550 -28.44 33.43 19.13
CA ARG A 550 -27.54 34.06 20.09
C ARG A 550 -27.98 35.48 20.46
N GLY A 551 -28.39 36.26 19.44
CA GLY A 551 -28.96 37.59 19.69
C GLY A 551 -30.24 37.57 20.53
N LEU A 552 -31.11 36.60 20.21
CA LEU A 552 -32.37 36.38 20.95
C LEU A 552 -32.12 35.98 22.41
N ALA A 553 -31.14 35.14 22.68
CA ALA A 553 -30.73 34.74 24.03
C ALA A 553 -30.23 35.94 24.86
N HIS A 554 -29.37 36.80 24.27
CA HIS A 554 -28.94 38.03 24.94
C HIS A 554 -30.08 39.03 25.16
N ALA A 555 -31.01 39.15 24.21
CA ALA A 555 -32.19 39.97 24.35
C ALA A 555 -33.10 39.47 25.49
N THR A 556 -33.31 38.15 25.57
CA THR A 556 -34.08 37.53 26.65
C THR A 556 -33.43 37.80 28.02
N ALA A 557 -32.12 37.62 28.12
CA ALA A 557 -31.39 37.90 29.37
C ALA A 557 -31.46 39.38 29.77
N TYR A 558 -31.42 40.29 28.81
CA TYR A 558 -31.58 41.72 29.05
C TYR A 558 -33.00 42.05 29.52
N ALA A 559 -34.03 41.51 28.85
CA ALA A 559 -35.44 41.70 29.24
C ALA A 559 -35.71 41.19 30.67
N HIS A 560 -35.17 40.03 31.02
CA HIS A 560 -35.29 39.51 32.40
C HIS A 560 -34.63 40.42 33.44
N ARG A 561 -33.52 41.07 33.11
CA ARG A 561 -32.79 41.95 34.04
C ARG A 561 -33.41 43.34 34.16
N HIS A 562 -33.93 43.88 33.08
CA HIS A 562 -34.36 45.29 33.01
C HIS A 562 -35.88 45.48 32.88
N GLY A 563 -36.62 44.41 32.60
CA GLY A 563 -38.06 44.47 32.39
C GLY A 563 -38.51 45.08 31.06
N HIS A 564 -37.58 45.37 30.17
CA HIS A 564 -37.87 45.95 28.85
C HIS A 564 -36.70 45.68 27.87
N LEU A 565 -36.88 45.96 26.56
CA LEU A 565 -35.89 45.83 25.52
C LEU A 565 -35.47 47.16 24.85
N ALA A 566 -35.59 48.26 25.59
CA ALA A 566 -35.15 49.59 25.17
C ALA A 566 -33.64 49.78 25.43
N ALA A 567 -32.80 48.91 24.89
CA ALA A 567 -31.35 49.03 25.01
C ALA A 567 -30.80 50.09 24.03
N PRO A 568 -29.88 50.98 24.50
CA PRO A 568 -29.16 51.92 23.63
C PRO A 568 -28.43 51.19 22.49
N VAL A 569 -28.22 51.85 21.35
CA VAL A 569 -27.58 51.24 20.15
C VAL A 569 -26.17 50.73 20.43
N ASP A 570 -25.45 51.36 21.30
CA ASP A 570 -24.09 51.04 21.73
C ASP A 570 -24.02 50.05 22.91
N HIS A 571 -25.20 49.60 23.42
CA HIS A 571 -25.24 48.68 24.56
C HIS A 571 -24.65 47.30 24.22
N HIS A 572 -23.79 46.82 25.11
CA HIS A 572 -23.23 45.48 25.09
C HIS A 572 -23.73 44.66 26.28
N GLN A 573 -24.29 43.49 25.99
CA GLN A 573 -24.74 42.52 26.99
C GLN A 573 -23.74 41.33 26.99
N ASP A 574 -22.97 41.22 28.09
CA ASP A 574 -21.92 40.17 28.22
C ASP A 574 -20.97 40.09 27.00
N GLY A 575 -20.50 41.29 26.53
CA GLY A 575 -19.63 41.43 25.38
C GLY A 575 -20.33 41.38 24.00
N TYR A 576 -21.62 41.04 23.97
CA TYR A 576 -22.41 41.01 22.74
C TYR A 576 -23.04 42.38 22.44
N ALA A 577 -22.89 42.89 21.21
CA ALA A 577 -23.41 44.20 20.78
C ALA A 577 -24.95 44.17 20.62
N LEU A 578 -25.68 43.99 21.73
CA LEU A 578 -27.12 43.79 21.74
C LEU A 578 -27.90 44.97 21.16
N GLY A 579 -27.51 46.21 21.49
CA GLY A 579 -28.21 47.39 21.00
C GLY A 579 -28.22 47.51 19.47
N ARG A 580 -27.07 47.20 18.83
CA ARG A 580 -26.97 47.16 17.37
C ARG A 580 -27.82 46.04 16.76
N TRP A 581 -27.80 44.85 17.41
CA TRP A 581 -28.58 43.71 16.94
C TRP A 581 -30.09 43.99 17.00
N LEU A 582 -30.60 44.57 18.12
CA LEU A 582 -32.00 44.98 18.26
C LEU A 582 -32.42 46.00 17.19
N THR A 583 -31.57 47.02 16.99
CA THR A 583 -31.81 48.05 15.96
C THR A 583 -31.90 47.41 14.56
N TRP A 584 -31.02 46.44 14.26
CA TRP A 584 -31.03 45.74 12.99
C TRP A 584 -32.28 44.87 12.81
N GLN A 585 -32.73 44.14 13.86
CA GLN A 585 -33.94 43.32 13.77
C GLN A 585 -35.17 44.21 13.51
N ARG A 586 -35.28 45.33 14.18
CA ARG A 586 -36.36 46.32 13.96
C ARG A 586 -36.34 46.88 12.53
N HIS A 587 -35.17 47.15 12.01
CA HIS A 587 -35.02 47.59 10.63
C HIS A 587 -35.47 46.50 9.64
N LEU A 588 -35.05 45.25 9.83
CA LEU A 588 -35.48 44.12 8.98
C LEU A 588 -36.99 43.90 9.02
N HIS A 589 -37.60 44.05 10.19
CA HIS A 589 -39.07 43.99 10.34
C HIS A 589 -39.76 45.11 9.54
N THR A 590 -39.30 46.35 9.70
CA THR A 590 -39.87 47.52 9.02
C THR A 590 -39.75 47.42 7.48
N THR A 591 -38.70 46.80 7.00
CA THR A 591 -38.46 46.60 5.54
C THR A 591 -39.13 45.34 5.01
N GLY A 592 -39.83 44.55 5.85
CA GLY A 592 -40.44 43.28 5.44
C GLY A 592 -39.44 42.18 5.05
N ALA A 593 -38.19 42.31 5.47
CA ALA A 593 -37.12 41.39 5.14
C ALA A 593 -36.93 40.26 6.19
N LEU A 594 -37.75 40.28 7.26
CA LEU A 594 -37.70 39.27 8.31
C LEU A 594 -38.60 38.09 7.99
N ASP A 595 -38.12 36.86 8.16
CA ASP A 595 -38.94 35.66 7.94
C ASP A 595 -40.02 35.53 9.06
N PRO A 596 -41.15 34.83 8.78
CA PRO A 596 -42.27 34.75 9.74
C PRO A 596 -41.91 34.10 11.07
N ALA A 597 -41.01 33.10 11.09
CA ALA A 597 -40.62 32.43 12.32
C ALA A 597 -39.79 33.33 13.22
N ARG A 598 -38.89 34.15 12.65
CA ARG A 598 -38.11 35.14 13.39
C ARG A 598 -39.00 36.31 13.86
N THR A 599 -39.95 36.73 13.03
CA THR A 599 -40.94 37.75 13.41
C THR A 599 -41.68 37.30 14.67
N HIS A 600 -42.25 36.11 14.67
CA HIS A 600 -42.96 35.59 15.84
C HIS A 600 -42.08 35.45 17.10
N ALA A 601 -40.81 35.04 16.92
CA ALA A 601 -39.88 34.94 18.04
C ALA A 601 -39.57 36.34 18.68
N LEU A 602 -39.47 37.38 17.85
CA LEU A 602 -39.22 38.74 18.30
C LEU A 602 -40.45 39.43 18.90
N GLU A 603 -41.66 39.16 18.37
CA GLU A 603 -42.93 39.58 18.92
C GLU A 603 -43.14 39.05 20.35
N ARG A 604 -42.79 37.79 20.61
CA ARG A 604 -42.90 37.18 21.93
C ARG A 604 -42.07 37.88 23.02
N LEU A 605 -41.08 38.64 22.64
CA LEU A 605 -40.19 39.40 23.52
C LEU A 605 -40.45 40.91 23.45
N ASP A 606 -41.53 41.38 22.79
CA ASP A 606 -41.81 42.80 22.55
C ASP A 606 -40.62 43.57 21.94
N ILE A 607 -39.88 42.94 21.02
CA ILE A 607 -38.73 43.55 20.31
C ILE A 607 -39.24 44.40 19.13
N ILE A 608 -40.27 43.89 18.45
CA ILE A 608 -40.89 44.47 17.24
C ILE A 608 -42.39 44.52 17.39
#